data_763c974d4bb0a79002098a3d2f738f8f
#
_entry.id   763c974d4bb0a79002098a3d2f738f8f
#
_cell.length_a   1.000
_cell.length_b   1.000
_cell.length_c   1.000
_cell.angle_alpha   90.00
_cell.angle_beta   90.00
_cell.angle_gamma   90.00
#
_symmetry.space_group_name_H-M   'P 1'
#
loop_
_entity.id
_entity.type
_entity.pdbx_description
1 polymer ?
#
loop_
_entity_poly.entity_id
_entity_poly.type
_entity_poly.pdbx_seq_one_letter_code
_entity_poly.pdbx_strand_id
1 'polypeptide(L)'
;MKVLVSGGAGFIGSNLVDKLINLGHNVCIIDNLSTGNINNVNKKAQLYINDILDPNVSKIFEKEKFDIVYHLAAQIDVQKSITNPIFDSNVNVCGTINIINNCVNYNVKKIVYSSSAAVYGHPGYLPIDEKHGIMPISYYGLSKYTAEEYIRLFSNLNNLDFTILRYANVYGIRQDPKGEGGVISIFMNSLFKKQPLYIFGDGSALRDYIFVEDIVDANIAALSSGSKERFNIGTGVYTSVKELAENMIDIIGLKCNIEYAPARKGDIANSYFNISKSKNKLNWIPKFSLKDGLKKTIEYYKNNLED
;
A
#
# COMPACT_ATOMS: atom_id res chain seq x y z
N MET A 1 -3.00 -13.64 18.80
CA MET A 1 -4.13 -13.73 17.85
C MET A 1 -3.67 -14.49 16.63
N LYS A 2 -4.59 -15.15 15.92
CA LYS A 2 -4.33 -15.72 14.61
C LYS A 2 -4.71 -14.73 13.52
N VAL A 3 -3.76 -14.36 12.69
CA VAL A 3 -3.89 -13.23 11.74
C VAL A 3 -3.65 -13.73 10.32
N LEU A 4 -4.53 -13.36 9.40
CA LEU A 4 -4.29 -13.53 7.96
C LEU A 4 -3.77 -12.22 7.37
N VAL A 5 -2.73 -12.32 6.53
CA VAL A 5 -2.27 -11.24 5.65
C VAL A 5 -2.38 -11.72 4.21
N SER A 6 -3.39 -11.25 3.46
CA SER A 6 -3.41 -11.47 2.02
C SER A 6 -2.46 -10.49 1.34
N GLY A 7 -1.69 -10.96 0.36
CA GLY A 7 -0.60 -10.18 -0.23
C GLY A 7 0.63 -10.09 0.69
N GLY A 8 0.81 -11.08 1.59
CA GLY A 8 1.87 -11.07 2.60
C GLY A 8 3.28 -11.35 2.07
N ALA A 9 3.45 -11.76 0.82
CA ALA A 9 4.75 -11.87 0.14
C ALA A 9 5.12 -10.59 -0.64
N GLY A 10 4.21 -9.62 -0.73
CA GLY A 10 4.41 -8.34 -1.39
C GLY A 10 5.20 -7.33 -0.54
N PHE A 11 5.38 -6.14 -1.09
CA PHE A 11 6.14 -5.04 -0.48
C PHE A 11 5.63 -4.69 0.94
N ILE A 12 4.43 -4.14 1.05
CA ILE A 12 3.89 -3.71 2.35
C ILE A 12 3.55 -4.92 3.22
N GLY A 13 2.96 -5.95 2.62
CA GLY A 13 2.49 -7.14 3.33
C GLY A 13 3.61 -7.88 4.07
N SER A 14 4.77 -8.06 3.45
CA SER A 14 5.90 -8.76 4.08
C SER A 14 6.50 -8.00 5.26
N ASN A 15 6.55 -6.66 5.19
CA ASN A 15 6.97 -5.81 6.31
C ASN A 15 5.96 -5.90 7.48
N LEU A 16 4.66 -5.94 7.15
CA LEU A 16 3.61 -6.11 8.16
C LEU A 16 3.66 -7.50 8.82
N VAL A 17 3.87 -8.56 8.02
CA VAL A 17 4.03 -9.94 8.53
C VAL A 17 5.18 -10.01 9.55
N ASP A 18 6.34 -9.45 9.24
CA ASP A 18 7.47 -9.42 10.16
C ASP A 18 7.12 -8.72 11.48
N LYS A 19 6.45 -7.58 11.41
CA LYS A 19 6.02 -6.83 12.61
C LYS A 19 5.02 -7.63 13.45
N LEU A 20 4.02 -8.25 12.82
CA LEU A 20 3.02 -9.05 13.51
C LEU A 20 3.64 -10.25 14.22
N ILE A 21 4.59 -10.95 13.58
CA ILE A 21 5.33 -12.06 14.18
C ILE A 21 6.17 -11.58 15.37
N ASN A 22 6.85 -10.45 15.24
CA ASN A 22 7.64 -9.86 16.33
C ASN A 22 6.79 -9.44 17.52
N LEU A 23 5.51 -9.13 17.29
CA LEU A 23 4.52 -8.85 18.36
C LEU A 23 3.89 -10.13 18.93
N GLY A 24 4.34 -11.32 18.53
CA GLY A 24 3.88 -12.61 19.05
C GLY A 24 2.56 -13.11 18.45
N HIS A 25 2.16 -12.59 17.28
CA HIS A 25 0.98 -13.11 16.58
C HIS A 25 1.32 -14.37 15.76
N ASN A 26 0.34 -15.27 15.62
CA ASN A 26 0.42 -16.39 14.69
C ASN A 26 -0.08 -15.91 13.32
N VAL A 27 0.81 -15.82 12.33
CA VAL A 27 0.53 -15.21 11.04
C VAL A 27 0.45 -16.25 9.94
N CYS A 28 -0.64 -16.20 9.17
CA CYS A 28 -0.79 -16.90 7.90
C CYS A 28 -0.77 -15.88 6.75
N ILE A 29 -0.26 -16.31 5.61
CA ILE A 29 -0.18 -15.53 4.38
C ILE A 29 -1.00 -16.25 3.31
N ILE A 30 -1.82 -15.51 2.55
CA ILE A 30 -2.34 -15.93 1.25
C ILE A 30 -1.74 -15.01 0.20
N ASP A 31 -1.00 -15.58 -0.75
CA ASP A 31 -0.37 -14.85 -1.85
C ASP A 31 -0.22 -15.78 -3.06
N ASN A 32 -0.57 -15.31 -4.25
CA ASN A 32 -0.41 -16.10 -5.48
C ASN A 32 0.98 -15.93 -6.13
N LEU A 33 1.85 -15.12 -5.51
CA LEU A 33 3.21 -14.81 -5.95
C LEU A 33 3.28 -14.18 -7.36
N SER A 34 2.18 -13.58 -7.84
CA SER A 34 2.16 -12.91 -9.17
C SER A 34 3.06 -11.67 -9.21
N THR A 35 3.16 -10.96 -8.07
CA THR A 35 4.08 -9.84 -7.83
C THR A 35 4.80 -9.99 -6.48
N GLY A 36 4.31 -10.85 -5.61
CA GLY A 36 4.94 -11.20 -4.35
C GLY A 36 6.24 -12.00 -4.57
N ASN A 37 7.22 -11.80 -3.69
CA ASN A 37 8.49 -12.51 -3.74
C ASN A 37 8.58 -13.51 -2.58
N ILE A 38 8.82 -14.79 -2.91
CA ILE A 38 8.95 -15.86 -1.92
C ILE A 38 10.07 -15.59 -0.90
N ASN A 39 11.12 -14.87 -1.31
CA ASN A 39 12.23 -14.50 -0.43
C ASN A 39 11.84 -13.46 0.64
N ASN A 40 10.73 -12.75 0.45
CA ASN A 40 10.19 -11.83 1.45
C ASN A 40 9.36 -12.55 2.54
N VAL A 41 9.04 -13.83 2.34
CA VAL A 41 8.18 -14.57 3.27
C VAL A 41 8.94 -14.93 4.53
N ASN A 42 8.44 -14.47 5.68
CA ASN A 42 9.00 -14.83 6.96
C ASN A 42 8.83 -16.33 7.24
N LYS A 43 9.92 -17.02 7.59
CA LYS A 43 9.95 -18.47 7.84
C LYS A 43 9.03 -18.93 8.99
N LYS A 44 8.61 -18.01 9.86
CA LYS A 44 7.69 -18.28 10.97
C LYS A 44 6.21 -18.12 10.56
N ALA A 45 5.93 -17.58 9.37
CA ALA A 45 4.58 -17.46 8.84
C ALA A 45 4.18 -18.73 8.08
N GLN A 46 2.91 -19.11 8.18
CA GLN A 46 2.34 -20.17 7.34
C GLN A 46 1.94 -19.56 5.98
N LEU A 47 2.61 -19.95 4.90
CA LEU A 47 2.27 -19.51 3.55
C LEU A 47 1.28 -20.48 2.89
N TYR A 48 0.22 -19.92 2.32
CA TYR A 48 -0.69 -20.55 1.37
C TYR A 48 -0.52 -19.89 0.01
N ILE A 49 0.06 -20.60 -0.96
CA ILE A 49 0.16 -20.12 -2.35
C ILE A 49 -1.20 -20.31 -2.98
N ASN A 50 -2.00 -19.24 -3.00
CA ASN A 50 -3.36 -19.27 -3.51
C ASN A 50 -3.80 -17.88 -4.00
N ASP A 51 -4.67 -17.84 -4.99
CA ASP A 51 -5.29 -16.62 -5.48
C ASP A 51 -6.48 -16.24 -4.59
N ILE A 52 -6.64 -14.95 -4.30
CA ILE A 52 -7.80 -14.46 -3.54
C ILE A 52 -9.14 -14.65 -4.26
N LEU A 53 -9.10 -14.91 -5.58
CA LEU A 53 -10.28 -15.26 -6.38
C LEU A 53 -10.67 -16.74 -6.25
N ASP A 54 -9.77 -17.60 -5.76
CA ASP A 54 -10.03 -19.04 -5.68
C ASP A 54 -11.10 -19.34 -4.60
N PRO A 55 -12.19 -20.06 -4.93
CA PRO A 55 -13.18 -20.49 -3.95
C PRO A 55 -12.59 -21.33 -2.80
N ASN A 56 -11.47 -22.03 -3.03
CA ASN A 56 -10.81 -22.84 -2.00
C ASN A 56 -10.17 -22.01 -0.88
N VAL A 57 -10.11 -20.69 -0.99
CA VAL A 57 -9.77 -19.79 0.12
C VAL A 57 -10.64 -20.08 1.34
N SER A 58 -11.90 -20.48 1.15
CA SER A 58 -12.82 -20.87 2.22
C SER A 58 -12.28 -22.00 3.11
N LYS A 59 -11.61 -22.99 2.51
CA LYS A 59 -10.99 -24.11 3.27
C LYS A 59 -9.85 -23.65 4.17
N ILE A 60 -9.14 -22.58 3.76
CA ILE A 60 -8.07 -21.98 4.57
C ILE A 60 -8.70 -21.29 5.79
N PHE A 61 -9.77 -20.51 5.60
CA PHE A 61 -10.48 -19.85 6.70
C PHE A 61 -11.09 -20.87 7.68
N GLU A 62 -11.72 -21.92 7.16
CA GLU A 62 -12.29 -23.02 7.96
C GLU A 62 -11.24 -23.68 8.86
N LYS A 63 -10.08 -24.03 8.27
CA LYS A 63 -8.97 -24.67 8.97
C LYS A 63 -8.32 -23.76 10.00
N GLU A 64 -8.03 -22.53 9.61
CA GLU A 64 -7.16 -21.63 10.36
C GLU A 64 -7.90 -20.78 11.40
N LYS A 65 -9.18 -20.47 11.20
CA LYS A 65 -10.05 -19.70 12.12
C LYS A 65 -9.40 -18.38 12.55
N PHE A 66 -9.27 -17.46 11.61
CA PHE A 66 -8.59 -16.18 11.83
C PHE A 66 -9.38 -15.26 12.78
N ASP A 67 -8.66 -14.59 13.67
CA ASP A 67 -9.22 -13.50 14.47
C ASP A 67 -9.35 -12.22 13.66
N ILE A 68 -8.32 -11.90 12.85
CA ILE A 68 -8.18 -10.65 12.11
C ILE A 68 -7.63 -10.95 10.71
N VAL A 69 -8.09 -10.19 9.73
CA VAL A 69 -7.60 -10.22 8.35
C VAL A 69 -7.06 -8.87 7.95
N TYR A 70 -5.81 -8.83 7.50
CA TYR A 70 -5.24 -7.72 6.75
C TYR A 70 -5.33 -8.05 5.27
N HIS A 71 -6.08 -7.23 4.54
CA HIS A 71 -6.29 -7.45 3.11
C HIS A 71 -5.49 -6.44 2.29
N LEU A 72 -4.30 -6.89 1.83
CA LEU A 72 -3.37 -6.12 1.03
C LEU A 72 -3.20 -6.66 -0.39
N ALA A 73 -3.60 -7.91 -0.67
CA ALA A 73 -3.57 -8.47 -2.00
C ALA A 73 -4.41 -7.61 -2.96
N ALA A 74 -3.81 -7.14 -4.04
CA ALA A 74 -4.44 -6.29 -5.03
C ALA A 74 -3.65 -6.26 -6.35
N GLN A 75 -4.31 -5.96 -7.45
CA GLN A 75 -3.70 -5.37 -8.62
C GLN A 75 -3.44 -3.89 -8.29
N ILE A 76 -2.18 -3.41 -8.41
CA ILE A 76 -1.76 -2.08 -7.95
C ILE A 76 -1.35 -1.14 -9.08
N ASP A 77 -1.17 -1.67 -10.30
CA ASP A 77 -0.67 -0.96 -11.47
C ASP A 77 -1.78 -0.14 -12.12
N VAL A 78 -1.68 1.19 -12.04
CA VAL A 78 -2.67 2.12 -12.62
C VAL A 78 -2.75 1.97 -14.13
N GLN A 79 -1.61 1.81 -14.84
CA GLN A 79 -1.60 1.66 -16.29
C GLN A 79 -2.20 0.32 -16.72
N LYS A 80 -1.89 -0.75 -15.98
CA LYS A 80 -2.52 -2.06 -16.20
C LYS A 80 -4.03 -2.00 -15.98
N SER A 81 -4.50 -1.21 -15.00
CA SER A 81 -5.94 -1.02 -14.80
C SER A 81 -6.62 -0.36 -16.01
N ILE A 82 -5.94 0.58 -16.67
CA ILE A 82 -6.45 1.27 -17.86
C ILE A 82 -6.50 0.31 -19.06
N THR A 83 -5.46 -0.49 -19.25
CA THR A 83 -5.37 -1.42 -20.39
C THR A 83 -6.18 -2.70 -20.18
N ASN A 84 -6.41 -3.13 -18.95
CA ASN A 84 -7.17 -4.33 -18.60
C ASN A 84 -8.08 -4.12 -17.39
N PRO A 85 -9.17 -3.34 -17.54
CA PRO A 85 -10.06 -3.01 -16.42
C PRO A 85 -10.82 -4.22 -15.87
N ILE A 86 -11.07 -5.25 -16.69
CA ILE A 86 -11.71 -6.49 -16.23
C ILE A 86 -10.80 -7.22 -15.24
N PHE A 87 -9.52 -7.34 -15.56
CA PHE A 87 -8.54 -7.96 -14.65
C PHE A 87 -8.44 -7.18 -13.33
N ASP A 88 -8.34 -5.85 -13.42
CA ASP A 88 -8.30 -4.97 -12.23
C ASP A 88 -9.55 -5.17 -11.34
N SER A 89 -10.74 -5.12 -11.95
CA SER A 89 -12.00 -5.33 -11.24
C SER A 89 -12.11 -6.74 -10.63
N ASN A 90 -11.72 -7.77 -11.35
CA ASN A 90 -11.75 -9.14 -10.82
C ASN A 90 -10.86 -9.25 -9.57
N VAL A 91 -9.62 -8.81 -9.64
CA VAL A 91 -8.70 -8.92 -8.49
C VAL A 91 -9.15 -8.02 -7.34
N ASN A 92 -9.37 -6.73 -7.61
CA ASN A 92 -9.58 -5.74 -6.54
C ASN A 92 -11.00 -5.73 -5.97
N VAL A 93 -12.01 -6.06 -6.77
CA VAL A 93 -13.42 -6.08 -6.32
C VAL A 93 -13.85 -7.50 -6.00
N CYS A 94 -13.84 -8.42 -6.99
CA CYS A 94 -14.33 -9.78 -6.77
C CYS A 94 -13.44 -10.55 -5.76
N GLY A 95 -12.10 -10.38 -5.83
CA GLY A 95 -11.18 -10.95 -4.84
C GLY A 95 -11.44 -10.41 -3.43
N THR A 96 -11.68 -9.10 -3.28
CA THR A 96 -12.05 -8.50 -1.99
C THR A 96 -13.38 -9.05 -1.49
N ILE A 97 -14.41 -9.18 -2.35
CA ILE A 97 -15.71 -9.76 -1.98
C ILE A 97 -15.52 -11.19 -1.48
N ASN A 98 -14.69 -12.01 -2.15
CA ASN A 98 -14.40 -13.37 -1.70
C ASN A 98 -13.77 -13.39 -0.29
N ILE A 99 -12.77 -12.54 -0.03
CA ILE A 99 -12.14 -12.43 1.29
C ILE A 99 -13.14 -11.98 2.36
N ILE A 100 -13.94 -10.94 2.10
CA ILE A 100 -14.93 -10.43 3.07
C ILE A 100 -16.00 -11.47 3.36
N ASN A 101 -16.50 -12.18 2.34
CA ASN A 101 -17.50 -13.21 2.51
C ASN A 101 -16.96 -14.33 3.41
N ASN A 102 -15.70 -14.73 3.24
CA ASN A 102 -15.05 -15.68 4.14
C ASN A 102 -14.88 -15.10 5.56
N CYS A 103 -14.56 -13.82 5.71
CA CYS A 103 -14.52 -13.18 7.02
C CYS A 103 -15.87 -13.32 7.77
N VAL A 104 -16.97 -13.09 7.09
CA VAL A 104 -18.32 -13.23 7.67
C VAL A 104 -18.63 -14.69 7.99
N ASN A 105 -18.45 -15.60 7.04
CA ASN A 105 -18.79 -17.01 7.18
C ASN A 105 -18.00 -17.72 8.30
N TYR A 106 -16.77 -17.27 8.57
CA TYR A 106 -15.89 -17.87 9.58
C TYR A 106 -15.67 -16.98 10.81
N ASN A 107 -16.56 -16.00 11.04
CA ASN A 107 -16.62 -15.16 12.25
C ASN A 107 -15.31 -14.41 12.54
N VAL A 108 -14.63 -13.89 11.51
CA VAL A 108 -13.51 -12.96 11.70
C VAL A 108 -14.02 -11.70 12.40
N LYS A 109 -13.29 -11.24 13.41
CA LYS A 109 -13.68 -10.08 14.21
C LYS A 109 -13.52 -8.77 13.48
N LYS A 110 -12.44 -8.63 12.69
CA LYS A 110 -12.08 -7.39 12.02
C LYS A 110 -11.32 -7.62 10.73
N ILE A 111 -11.61 -6.80 9.72
CA ILE A 111 -10.81 -6.67 8.50
C ILE A 111 -10.13 -5.29 8.46
N VAL A 112 -8.82 -5.26 8.19
CA VAL A 112 -8.07 -4.04 7.88
C VAL A 112 -7.76 -4.05 6.40
N TYR A 113 -8.25 -3.04 5.68
CA TYR A 113 -8.15 -2.95 4.23
C TYR A 113 -7.19 -1.87 3.77
N SER A 114 -6.29 -2.24 2.87
CA SER A 114 -5.34 -1.36 2.21
C SER A 114 -6.00 -0.68 1.00
N SER A 115 -6.45 0.55 1.19
CA SER A 115 -6.93 1.44 0.12
C SER A 115 -5.83 2.41 -0.34
N SER A 116 -6.16 3.41 -1.13
CA SER A 116 -5.19 4.28 -1.81
C SER A 116 -5.68 5.72 -1.90
N ALA A 117 -4.74 6.68 -1.98
CA ALA A 117 -5.00 8.06 -2.39
C ALA A 117 -5.69 8.17 -3.77
N ALA A 118 -5.52 7.16 -4.63
CA ALA A 118 -6.12 7.14 -5.97
C ALA A 118 -7.65 7.22 -5.99
N VAL A 119 -8.31 6.93 -4.87
CA VAL A 119 -9.77 7.05 -4.74
C VAL A 119 -10.25 8.49 -4.87
N TYR A 120 -9.42 9.47 -4.53
CA TYR A 120 -9.80 10.88 -4.56
C TYR A 120 -9.76 11.52 -5.96
N GLY A 121 -8.91 10.98 -6.85
CA GLY A 121 -8.68 11.57 -8.17
C GLY A 121 -8.02 12.95 -8.09
N HIS A 122 -8.49 13.90 -8.92
CA HIS A 122 -8.02 15.28 -8.84
C HIS A 122 -8.59 15.98 -7.62
N PRO A 123 -7.73 16.47 -6.68
CA PRO A 123 -8.23 17.09 -5.47
C PRO A 123 -8.91 18.42 -5.75
N GLY A 124 -10.11 18.62 -5.17
CA GLY A 124 -10.79 19.91 -5.19
C GLY A 124 -10.22 20.92 -4.19
N TYR A 125 -9.52 20.43 -3.15
CA TYR A 125 -8.79 21.23 -2.16
C TYR A 125 -7.66 20.40 -1.55
N LEU A 126 -6.69 21.09 -0.95
CA LEU A 126 -5.52 20.51 -0.29
C LEU A 126 -5.32 21.17 1.09
N PRO A 127 -4.79 20.44 2.08
CA PRO A 127 -4.52 19.00 2.09
C PRO A 127 -5.81 18.18 2.04
N ILE A 128 -5.76 16.97 1.45
CA ILE A 128 -6.91 16.07 1.29
C ILE A 128 -7.26 15.46 2.66
N ASP A 129 -8.47 15.65 3.13
CA ASP A 129 -9.03 14.96 4.30
C ASP A 129 -10.03 13.86 3.89
N GLU A 130 -10.52 13.06 4.85
CA GLU A 130 -11.43 11.95 4.58
C GLU A 130 -12.87 12.39 4.24
N LYS A 131 -13.18 13.69 4.31
CA LYS A 131 -14.44 14.29 3.86
C LYS A 131 -14.39 14.73 2.39
N HIS A 132 -13.19 14.72 1.80
CA HIS A 132 -13.00 15.06 0.39
C HIS A 132 -13.86 14.18 -0.51
N GLY A 133 -14.42 14.77 -1.57
CA GLY A 133 -15.20 14.03 -2.57
C GLY A 133 -14.38 12.89 -3.21
N ILE A 134 -15.03 11.78 -3.46
CA ILE A 134 -14.44 10.61 -4.13
C ILE A 134 -14.71 10.72 -5.63
N MET A 135 -13.67 10.84 -6.44
CA MET A 135 -13.77 11.04 -7.88
C MET A 135 -12.57 10.39 -8.60
N PRO A 136 -12.44 9.05 -8.54
CA PRO A 136 -11.30 8.36 -9.11
C PRO A 136 -11.20 8.59 -10.63
N ILE A 137 -9.97 8.71 -11.13
CA ILE A 137 -9.66 8.96 -12.55
C ILE A 137 -8.99 7.76 -13.22
N SER A 138 -8.92 6.64 -12.54
CA SER A 138 -8.42 5.35 -13.03
C SER A 138 -9.31 4.21 -12.56
N TYR A 139 -9.30 3.09 -13.29
CA TYR A 139 -10.04 1.90 -12.85
C TYR A 139 -9.46 1.34 -11.54
N TYR A 140 -8.16 1.45 -11.32
CA TYR A 140 -7.54 1.13 -10.05
C TYR A 140 -8.13 1.94 -8.87
N GLY A 141 -8.21 3.27 -9.01
CA GLY A 141 -8.84 4.11 -7.97
C GLY A 141 -10.31 3.77 -7.76
N LEU A 142 -11.04 3.50 -8.85
CA LEU A 142 -12.44 3.09 -8.80
C LEU A 142 -12.61 1.73 -8.11
N SER A 143 -11.82 0.72 -8.47
CA SER A 143 -11.91 -0.62 -7.90
C SER A 143 -11.56 -0.62 -6.41
N LYS A 144 -10.55 0.17 -6.00
CA LYS A 144 -10.20 0.36 -4.59
C LYS A 144 -11.36 0.98 -3.80
N TYR A 145 -11.99 2.04 -4.33
CA TYR A 145 -13.16 2.65 -3.69
C TYR A 145 -14.36 1.73 -3.66
N THR A 146 -14.64 1.01 -4.75
CA THR A 146 -15.73 0.02 -4.80
C THR A 146 -15.55 -1.04 -3.71
N ALA A 147 -14.34 -1.55 -3.52
CA ALA A 147 -14.02 -2.47 -2.44
C ALA A 147 -14.27 -1.88 -1.04
N GLU A 148 -13.94 -0.59 -0.81
CA GLU A 148 -14.28 0.09 0.45
C GLU A 148 -15.79 0.06 0.74
N GLU A 149 -16.62 0.29 -0.29
CA GLU A 149 -18.09 0.30 -0.14
C GLU A 149 -18.64 -1.11 0.10
N TYR A 150 -18.09 -2.14 -0.54
CA TYR A 150 -18.42 -3.53 -0.23
C TYR A 150 -18.09 -3.85 1.24
N ILE A 151 -16.89 -3.51 1.73
CA ILE A 151 -16.49 -3.73 3.13
C ILE A 151 -17.47 -3.06 4.09
N ARG A 152 -17.79 -1.79 3.83
CA ARG A 152 -18.75 -1.03 4.65
C ARG A 152 -20.14 -1.68 4.67
N LEU A 153 -20.63 -2.11 3.52
CA LEU A 153 -21.95 -2.74 3.42
C LEU A 153 -21.98 -4.10 4.12
N PHE A 154 -20.95 -4.96 3.89
CA PHE A 154 -20.84 -6.23 4.61
C PHE A 154 -20.78 -6.04 6.13
N SER A 155 -20.04 -5.04 6.60
CA SER A 155 -19.97 -4.70 8.03
C SER A 155 -21.34 -4.28 8.59
N ASN A 156 -22.12 -3.51 7.84
CA ASN A 156 -23.44 -3.07 8.28
C ASN A 156 -24.48 -4.20 8.32
N LEU A 157 -24.35 -5.17 7.41
CA LEU A 157 -25.27 -6.32 7.30
C LEU A 157 -24.85 -7.49 8.21
N ASN A 158 -23.59 -7.51 8.64
CA ASN A 158 -23.02 -8.60 9.44
C ASN A 158 -22.21 -7.97 10.59
N ASN A 159 -21.92 -8.72 11.62
CA ASN A 159 -21.15 -8.22 12.76
C ASN A 159 -19.62 -8.24 12.51
N LEU A 160 -19.17 -7.75 11.35
CA LEU A 160 -17.76 -7.63 10.98
C LEU A 160 -17.27 -6.20 11.22
N ASP A 161 -16.25 -6.02 12.06
CA ASP A 161 -15.58 -4.72 12.19
C ASP A 161 -14.62 -4.48 11.02
N PHE A 162 -14.35 -3.21 10.70
CA PHE A 162 -13.36 -2.86 9.68
C PHE A 162 -12.59 -1.60 10.02
N THR A 163 -11.39 -1.49 9.44
CA THR A 163 -10.65 -0.24 9.30
C THR A 163 -10.13 -0.14 7.87
N ILE A 164 -10.38 0.98 7.21
CA ILE A 164 -9.88 1.25 5.85
C ILE A 164 -8.76 2.27 5.96
N LEU A 165 -7.60 1.94 5.39
CA LEU A 165 -6.41 2.76 5.39
C LEU A 165 -6.09 3.20 3.95
N ARG A 166 -6.33 4.48 3.62
CA ARG A 166 -5.99 5.09 2.33
C ARG A 166 -4.56 5.55 2.38
N TYR A 167 -3.66 4.82 1.74
CA TYR A 167 -2.23 5.14 1.75
C TYR A 167 -1.89 6.26 0.78
N ALA A 168 -0.99 7.15 1.21
CA ALA A 168 -0.27 8.06 0.34
C ALA A 168 0.80 7.31 -0.50
N ASN A 169 1.84 7.96 -0.99
CA ASN A 169 2.86 7.31 -1.80
C ASN A 169 3.85 6.55 -0.91
N VAL A 170 3.60 5.26 -0.73
CA VAL A 170 4.43 4.40 0.11
C VAL A 170 5.74 4.06 -0.59
N TYR A 171 6.85 4.13 0.13
CA TYR A 171 8.16 3.72 -0.33
C TYR A 171 8.93 2.97 0.76
N GLY A 172 9.98 2.22 0.37
CA GLY A 172 10.82 1.58 1.36
C GLY A 172 11.42 0.25 0.92
N ILE A 173 11.89 -0.51 1.92
CA ILE A 173 12.52 -1.81 1.72
C ILE A 173 11.56 -2.82 1.09
N ARG A 174 12.07 -3.69 0.22
CA ARG A 174 11.31 -4.72 -0.53
C ARG A 174 10.34 -4.18 -1.59
N GLN A 175 10.39 -2.90 -1.94
CA GLN A 175 9.61 -2.37 -3.06
C GLN A 175 10.29 -2.74 -4.38
N ASP A 176 9.59 -3.49 -5.26
CA ASP A 176 10.15 -3.91 -6.54
C ASP A 176 10.23 -2.72 -7.52
N PRO A 177 11.42 -2.39 -8.05
CA PRO A 177 11.57 -1.34 -9.05
C PRO A 177 11.06 -1.73 -10.45
N LYS A 178 10.82 -3.02 -10.71
CA LYS A 178 10.40 -3.53 -12.02
C LYS A 178 8.90 -3.50 -12.27
N GLY A 179 8.09 -3.33 -11.20
CA GLY A 179 6.65 -3.22 -11.31
C GLY A 179 6.21 -1.76 -11.34
N GLU A 180 4.97 -1.46 -10.89
CA GLU A 180 4.56 -0.11 -10.51
C GLU A 180 5.29 0.33 -9.23
N GLY A 181 6.61 0.17 -9.23
CA GLY A 181 7.43 0.79 -8.25
C GLY A 181 7.15 2.30 -8.30
N GLY A 182 6.80 2.89 -7.16
CA GLY A 182 6.65 4.34 -7.08
C GLY A 182 7.93 5.04 -7.56
N VAL A 183 7.86 6.31 -7.83
CA VAL A 183 8.97 7.10 -8.37
C VAL A 183 10.30 6.88 -7.63
N ILE A 184 10.24 6.63 -6.30
CA ILE A 184 11.45 6.38 -5.48
C ILE A 184 12.16 5.08 -5.88
N SER A 185 11.44 3.97 -6.10
CA SER A 185 12.06 2.71 -6.52
C SER A 185 12.61 2.79 -7.94
N ILE A 186 11.94 3.53 -8.83
CA ILE A 186 12.41 3.78 -10.19
C ILE A 186 13.71 4.60 -10.15
N PHE A 187 13.73 5.70 -9.40
CA PHE A 187 14.93 6.53 -9.23
C PHE A 187 16.07 5.74 -8.59
N MET A 188 15.77 4.93 -7.58
CA MET A 188 16.74 4.05 -6.95
C MET A 188 17.44 3.12 -7.96
N ASN A 189 16.64 2.42 -8.76
CA ASN A 189 17.15 1.52 -9.80
C ASN A 189 18.03 2.26 -10.83
N SER A 190 17.62 3.48 -11.25
CA SER A 190 18.40 4.29 -12.17
C SER A 190 19.73 4.75 -11.57
N LEU A 191 19.72 5.22 -10.31
CA LEU A 191 20.91 5.67 -9.60
C LEU A 191 21.93 4.55 -9.41
N PHE A 192 21.49 3.35 -9.01
CA PHE A 192 22.40 2.21 -8.87
C PHE A 192 22.97 1.72 -10.20
N LYS A 193 22.22 1.88 -11.29
CA LYS A 193 22.70 1.61 -12.65
C LYS A 193 23.50 2.76 -13.27
N LYS A 194 23.70 3.85 -12.53
CA LYS A 194 24.38 5.09 -13.01
C LYS A 194 23.71 5.65 -14.26
N GLN A 195 22.39 5.53 -14.35
CA GLN A 195 21.56 6.06 -15.43
C GLN A 195 20.92 7.39 -15.02
N PRO A 196 20.57 8.29 -15.98
CA PRO A 196 19.85 9.52 -15.69
C PRO A 196 18.53 9.28 -14.98
N LEU A 197 18.10 10.24 -14.15
CA LEU A 197 16.76 10.25 -13.59
C LEU A 197 15.81 10.96 -14.56
N TYR A 198 14.74 10.27 -14.97
CA TYR A 198 13.72 10.84 -15.85
C TYR A 198 12.55 11.40 -15.03
N ILE A 199 12.32 12.71 -15.14
CA ILE A 199 11.17 13.39 -14.54
C ILE A 199 10.16 13.70 -15.64
N PHE A 200 8.91 13.25 -15.47
CA PHE A 200 7.81 13.57 -16.38
C PHE A 200 7.19 14.92 -15.97
N GLY A 201 7.05 15.83 -16.94
CA GLY A 201 6.69 17.23 -16.69
C GLY A 201 7.88 18.05 -16.21
N ASP A 202 7.62 19.12 -15.47
CA ASP A 202 8.62 20.06 -14.94
C ASP A 202 9.17 19.68 -13.55
N GLY A 203 8.66 18.59 -12.97
CA GLY A 203 9.05 18.12 -11.64
C GLY A 203 8.37 18.84 -10.47
N SER A 204 7.46 19.77 -10.73
CA SER A 204 6.75 20.54 -9.70
C SER A 204 5.63 19.75 -8.99
N ALA A 205 5.24 18.61 -9.54
CA ALA A 205 4.16 17.78 -8.98
C ALA A 205 4.44 17.38 -7.52
N LEU A 206 3.50 17.71 -6.61
CA LEU A 206 3.65 17.48 -5.18
C LEU A 206 3.05 16.12 -4.75
N ARG A 207 3.78 15.39 -3.94
CA ARG A 207 3.35 14.11 -3.37
C ARG A 207 3.67 14.03 -1.88
N ASP A 208 2.86 13.28 -1.15
CA ASP A 208 3.10 12.84 0.21
C ASP A 208 3.79 11.47 0.15
N TYR A 209 5.07 11.42 0.51
CA TYR A 209 5.88 10.19 0.52
C TYR A 209 5.98 9.67 1.95
N ILE A 210 5.50 8.45 2.16
CA ILE A 210 5.51 7.81 3.47
C ILE A 210 6.34 6.53 3.47
N PHE A 211 7.18 6.39 4.50
CA PHE A 211 8.03 5.22 4.65
C PHE A 211 7.23 3.98 5.08
N VAL A 212 7.59 2.82 4.58
CA VAL A 212 6.83 1.56 4.78
C VAL A 212 6.68 1.18 6.25
N GLU A 213 7.67 1.47 7.12
CA GLU A 213 7.56 1.17 8.55
C GLU A 213 6.44 2.00 9.22
N ASP A 214 6.20 3.24 8.79
CA ASP A 214 5.08 4.04 9.28
C ASP A 214 3.73 3.48 8.83
N ILE A 215 3.64 2.94 7.61
CA ILE A 215 2.46 2.22 7.12
C ILE A 215 2.21 0.96 7.95
N VAL A 216 3.26 0.21 8.26
CA VAL A 216 3.17 -0.97 9.13
C VAL A 216 2.66 -0.57 10.52
N ASP A 217 3.20 0.50 11.11
CA ASP A 217 2.74 0.98 12.41
C ASP A 217 1.27 1.45 12.36
N ALA A 218 0.80 2.05 11.26
CA ALA A 218 -0.62 2.39 11.07
C ALA A 218 -1.52 1.14 11.01
N ASN A 219 -1.08 0.08 10.32
CA ASN A 219 -1.78 -1.20 10.29
C ASN A 219 -1.85 -1.84 11.69
N ILE A 220 -0.76 -1.77 12.46
CA ILE A 220 -0.74 -2.27 13.84
C ILE A 220 -1.69 -1.46 14.73
N ALA A 221 -1.72 -0.12 14.60
CA ALA A 221 -2.68 0.71 15.35
C ALA A 221 -4.15 0.32 15.03
N ALA A 222 -4.43 -0.08 13.80
CA ALA A 222 -5.75 -0.54 13.39
C ALA A 222 -6.20 -1.87 14.04
N LEU A 223 -5.33 -2.62 14.72
CA LEU A 223 -5.71 -3.82 15.49
C LEU A 223 -6.73 -3.48 16.60
N SER A 224 -6.51 -2.38 17.29
CA SER A 224 -7.29 -2.01 18.47
C SER A 224 -8.07 -0.70 18.32
N SER A 225 -7.86 0.03 17.23
CA SER A 225 -8.47 1.35 17.00
C SER A 225 -9.15 1.43 15.64
N GLY A 226 -9.88 2.53 15.38
CA GLY A 226 -10.40 2.84 14.06
C GLY A 226 -11.58 1.96 13.59
N SER A 227 -12.37 1.41 14.52
CA SER A 227 -13.56 0.60 14.23
C SER A 227 -14.53 1.35 13.32
N LYS A 228 -14.91 0.71 12.21
CA LYS A 228 -15.87 1.21 11.19
C LYS A 228 -15.49 2.57 10.59
N GLU A 229 -14.19 2.84 10.48
CA GLU A 229 -13.66 4.13 10.03
C GLU A 229 -12.72 4.00 8.83
N ARG A 230 -12.56 5.11 8.11
CA ARG A 230 -11.58 5.30 7.04
C ARG A 230 -10.57 6.34 7.47
N PHE A 231 -9.29 6.13 7.13
CA PHE A 231 -8.21 7.02 7.50
C PHE A 231 -7.27 7.29 6.33
N ASN A 232 -6.87 8.54 6.18
CA ASN A 232 -5.72 8.91 5.37
C ASN A 232 -4.44 8.61 6.13
N ILE A 233 -3.56 7.83 5.51
CA ILE A 233 -2.26 7.43 6.07
C ILE A 233 -1.17 7.98 5.17
N GLY A 234 -0.55 9.04 5.64
CA GLY A 234 0.51 9.81 4.99
C GLY A 234 1.34 10.55 6.03
N THR A 235 2.24 11.40 5.57
CA THR A 235 3.05 12.25 6.46
C THR A 235 2.39 13.60 6.74
N GLY A 236 1.49 14.05 5.85
CA GLY A 236 0.95 15.40 5.83
C GLY A 236 1.96 16.43 5.28
N VAL A 237 3.13 15.97 4.85
CA VAL A 237 4.18 16.80 4.26
C VAL A 237 4.27 16.49 2.76
N TYR A 238 4.33 17.50 1.95
CA TYR A 238 4.51 17.33 0.52
C TYR A 238 5.96 17.58 0.09
N THR A 239 6.38 16.87 -0.95
CA THR A 239 7.68 17.05 -1.60
C THR A 239 7.46 17.00 -3.10
N SER A 240 8.10 17.88 -3.86
CA SER A 240 8.06 17.83 -5.32
C SER A 240 8.91 16.67 -5.86
N VAL A 241 8.57 16.20 -7.06
CA VAL A 241 9.34 15.12 -7.72
C VAL A 241 10.78 15.56 -7.97
N LYS A 242 11.00 16.86 -8.25
CA LYS A 242 12.35 17.43 -8.41
C LYS A 242 13.13 17.40 -7.10
N GLU A 243 12.57 17.93 -6.00
CA GLU A 243 13.21 17.88 -4.67
C GLU A 243 13.50 16.44 -4.22
N LEU A 244 12.61 15.50 -4.51
CA LEU A 244 12.84 14.08 -4.24
C LEU A 244 14.08 13.57 -4.98
N ALA A 245 14.20 13.86 -6.29
CA ALA A 245 15.35 13.43 -7.10
C ALA A 245 16.66 14.03 -6.56
N GLU A 246 16.67 15.31 -6.24
CA GLU A 246 17.82 16.01 -5.66
C GLU A 246 18.23 15.40 -4.31
N ASN A 247 17.27 15.15 -3.39
CA ASN A 247 17.52 14.50 -2.11
C ASN A 247 18.13 13.09 -2.29
N MET A 248 17.64 12.31 -3.25
CA MET A 248 18.16 10.96 -3.49
C MET A 248 19.59 10.99 -4.04
N ILE A 249 19.88 11.89 -4.96
CA ILE A 249 21.24 12.10 -5.51
C ILE A 249 22.20 12.46 -4.38
N ASP A 250 21.82 13.41 -3.52
CA ASP A 250 22.64 13.88 -2.40
C ASP A 250 22.92 12.76 -1.37
N ILE A 251 21.89 11.97 -1.03
CA ILE A 251 22.05 10.89 -0.04
C ILE A 251 22.95 9.78 -0.57
N ILE A 252 22.83 9.44 -1.86
CA ILE A 252 23.67 8.40 -2.49
C ILE A 252 25.09 8.89 -2.72
N GLY A 253 25.26 10.20 -2.91
CA GLY A 253 26.57 10.83 -3.18
C GLY A 253 27.11 10.57 -4.58
N LEU A 254 26.25 10.28 -5.55
CA LEU A 254 26.60 10.05 -6.95
C LEU A 254 26.30 11.29 -7.79
N LYS A 255 27.15 11.58 -8.78
CA LYS A 255 26.81 12.54 -9.84
C LYS A 255 25.82 11.87 -10.79
N CYS A 256 24.63 12.42 -10.91
CA CYS A 256 23.58 11.93 -11.80
C CYS A 256 22.86 13.10 -12.47
N ASN A 257 22.59 12.97 -13.77
CA ASN A 257 21.81 13.97 -14.51
C ASN A 257 20.32 13.74 -14.29
N ILE A 258 19.57 14.82 -14.19
CA ILE A 258 18.11 14.81 -14.24
C ILE A 258 17.70 15.22 -15.65
N GLU A 259 16.92 14.37 -16.31
CA GLU A 259 16.35 14.61 -17.63
C GLU A 259 14.83 14.77 -17.52
N TYR A 260 14.28 15.67 -18.32
CA TYR A 260 12.84 15.96 -18.31
C TYR A 260 12.17 15.39 -19.56
N ALA A 261 11.04 14.70 -19.36
CA ALA A 261 10.22 14.12 -20.41
C ALA A 261 8.83 14.77 -20.41
N PRO A 262 8.06 14.70 -21.51
CA PRO A 262 6.70 15.23 -21.54
C PRO A 262 5.83 14.72 -20.40
N ALA A 263 4.98 15.57 -19.83
CA ALA A 263 4.05 15.18 -18.77
C ALA A 263 3.12 14.04 -19.24
N ARG A 264 2.84 13.09 -18.35
CA ARG A 264 1.92 12.00 -18.63
C ARG A 264 0.48 12.51 -18.59
N LYS A 265 -0.32 12.10 -19.57
CA LYS A 265 -1.74 12.47 -19.61
C LYS A 265 -2.47 11.82 -18.41
N GLY A 266 -3.19 12.65 -17.67
CA GLY A 266 -3.96 12.18 -16.49
C GLY A 266 -3.18 12.16 -15.17
N ASP A 267 -1.91 12.60 -15.15
CA ASP A 267 -1.18 12.74 -13.89
C ASP A 267 -1.83 13.80 -12.99
N ILE A 268 -1.95 13.49 -11.70
CA ILE A 268 -2.43 14.42 -10.68
C ILE A 268 -1.29 15.40 -10.35
N ALA A 269 -1.54 16.71 -10.46
CA ALA A 269 -0.53 17.71 -10.16
C ALA A 269 -0.08 17.63 -8.68
N ASN A 270 -1.02 17.74 -7.74
CA ASN A 270 -0.71 17.79 -6.31
C ASN A 270 -1.60 16.82 -5.54
N SER A 271 -0.98 16.01 -4.65
CA SER A 271 -1.69 15.08 -3.78
C SER A 271 -0.91 14.90 -2.48
N TYR A 272 -1.48 15.40 -1.36
CA TYR A 272 -0.97 15.18 0.00
C TYR A 272 -2.10 15.27 1.01
N PHE A 273 -1.93 14.61 2.15
CA PHE A 273 -2.99 14.36 3.10
C PHE A 273 -3.04 15.31 4.28
N ASN A 274 -4.25 15.54 4.79
CA ASN A 274 -4.48 15.91 6.17
C ASN A 274 -4.60 14.64 7.01
N ILE A 275 -3.70 14.48 7.98
CA ILE A 275 -3.63 13.29 8.83
C ILE A 275 -4.23 13.49 10.24
N SER A 276 -4.97 14.58 10.45
CA SER A 276 -5.53 14.91 11.78
C SER A 276 -6.44 13.80 12.30
N LYS A 277 -7.19 13.13 11.44
CA LYS A 277 -8.10 12.06 11.84
C LYS A 277 -7.33 10.82 12.31
N SER A 278 -6.29 10.39 11.58
CA SER A 278 -5.45 9.26 11.98
C SER A 278 -4.72 9.54 13.28
N LYS A 279 -4.21 10.76 13.47
CA LYS A 279 -3.62 11.18 14.74
C LYS A 279 -4.60 11.08 15.91
N ASN A 280 -5.83 11.58 15.75
CA ASN A 280 -6.77 11.73 16.86
C ASN A 280 -7.57 10.46 17.17
N LYS A 281 -7.91 9.65 16.14
CA LYS A 281 -8.80 8.48 16.31
C LYS A 281 -8.08 7.13 16.16
N LEU A 282 -6.96 7.09 15.42
CA LEU A 282 -6.15 5.89 15.27
C LEU A 282 -4.97 5.88 16.25
N ASN A 283 -4.70 7.02 16.95
CA ASN A 283 -3.54 7.23 17.80
C ASN A 283 -2.21 6.95 17.09
N TRP A 284 -2.14 7.33 15.82
CA TRP A 284 -1.00 7.09 14.96
C TRP A 284 -0.48 8.38 14.35
N ILE A 285 0.84 8.50 14.31
CA ILE A 285 1.59 9.55 13.62
C ILE A 285 2.80 8.95 12.91
N PRO A 286 3.21 9.47 11.73
CA PRO A 286 4.44 9.05 11.08
C PRO A 286 5.64 9.43 11.93
N LYS A 287 6.68 8.59 11.93
CA LYS A 287 7.90 8.76 12.74
C LYS A 287 9.12 9.10 11.89
N PHE A 288 9.09 8.74 10.60
CA PHE A 288 10.23 8.92 9.72
C PHE A 288 10.08 10.18 8.87
N SER A 289 11.15 11.00 8.86
CA SER A 289 11.29 12.01 7.81
C SER A 289 11.56 11.34 6.46
N LEU A 290 11.29 12.05 5.34
CA LEU A 290 11.62 11.55 4.01
C LEU A 290 13.11 11.16 3.92
N LYS A 291 13.99 12.01 4.47
CA LYS A 291 15.44 11.78 4.45
C LYS A 291 15.86 10.52 5.21
N ASP A 292 15.26 10.25 6.37
CA ASP A 292 15.58 9.06 7.16
C ASP A 292 15.06 7.78 6.50
N GLY A 293 13.85 7.80 5.97
CA GLY A 293 13.30 6.68 5.23
C GLY A 293 14.08 6.39 3.94
N LEU A 294 14.51 7.44 3.20
CA LEU A 294 15.37 7.27 2.01
C LEU A 294 16.71 6.65 2.36
N LYS A 295 17.38 7.08 3.45
CA LYS A 295 18.65 6.48 3.90
C LYS A 295 18.49 4.98 4.17
N LYS A 296 17.48 4.58 4.95
CA LYS A 296 17.20 3.17 5.25
C LYS A 296 16.91 2.38 3.97
N THR A 297 16.16 2.97 3.04
CA THR A 297 15.83 2.33 1.77
C THR A 297 17.07 2.12 0.92
N ILE A 298 17.92 3.14 0.79
CA ILE A 298 19.17 3.08 0.02
C ILE A 298 20.12 2.05 0.62
N GLU A 299 20.27 2.02 1.94
CA GLU A 299 21.11 1.04 2.64
C GLU A 299 20.63 -0.40 2.38
N TYR A 300 19.32 -0.64 2.46
CA TYR A 300 18.74 -1.95 2.15
C TYR A 300 19.07 -2.39 0.72
N TYR A 301 18.89 -1.52 -0.28
CA TYR A 301 19.16 -1.89 -1.67
C TYR A 301 20.65 -2.05 -1.94
N LYS A 302 21.55 -1.25 -1.34
CA LYS A 302 22.99 -1.45 -1.45
C LYS A 302 23.41 -2.86 -1.00
N ASN A 303 22.85 -3.32 0.10
CA ASN A 303 23.20 -4.63 0.67
C ASN A 303 22.56 -5.82 -0.07
N ASN A 304 21.53 -5.60 -0.90
CA ASN A 304 20.80 -6.65 -1.61
C ASN A 304 20.96 -6.61 -3.14
N LEU A 305 21.74 -5.68 -3.69
CA LEU A 305 22.07 -5.61 -5.12
C LEU A 305 23.41 -6.30 -5.46
N GLU A 306 24.15 -6.77 -4.46
CA GLU A 306 25.42 -7.49 -4.63
C GLU A 306 25.22 -9.01 -4.85
N ASP A 307 23.97 -9.48 -4.82
CA ASP A 307 23.58 -10.86 -5.17
C ASP A 307 22.77 -10.86 -6.52
#